data_be16c37f27b1708acba2e2c94c1a4d54
#
_entry.id   be16c37f27b1708acba2e2c94c1a4d54
#
_cell.length_a   1.000
_cell.length_b   1.000
_cell.length_c   1.000
_cell.angle_alpha   90.00
_cell.angle_beta   90.00
_cell.angle_gamma   90.00
#
_symmetry.space_group_name_H-M   'P 1'
#
loop_
_entity.id
_entity.type
_entity.pdbx_description
1 polymer ?
#
loop_
_entity_poly.entity_id
_entity_poly.type
_entity_poly.pdbx_seq_one_letter_code
_entity_poly.pdbx_strand_id
1 'polypeptide(L)'
;MRKRKTVIFIRKKRPEANSIEEIFNSLIKYLGDDVELLELPCSGASISAIVKNIHFARKHRGDINHITGEVHYIALGTGCRTLITIHDVQSIIRGGRIAKTIKKWLWFNLPLLIARKVSVISHLQKTNLSCCVLLRKRKSLL
;
A
#
# COMPACT_ATOMS: atom_id res chain seq x y z
N MET A 1 -14.56 12.94 22.91
CA MET A 1 -13.39 12.77 22.00
C MET A 1 -13.88 12.23 20.66
N ARG A 2 -13.53 12.88 19.54
CA ARG A 2 -13.86 12.36 18.20
C ARG A 2 -13.09 11.07 17.96
N LYS A 3 -13.79 9.96 17.75
CA LYS A 3 -13.17 8.70 17.35
C LYS A 3 -12.44 8.87 16.01
N ARG A 4 -11.23 8.36 15.89
CA ARG A 4 -10.41 8.47 14.67
C ARG A 4 -10.81 7.37 13.71
N LYS A 5 -11.26 7.74 12.52
CA LYS A 5 -11.58 6.81 11.46
C LYS A 5 -10.29 6.24 10.85
N THR A 6 -10.14 4.92 10.89
CA THR A 6 -9.07 4.18 10.21
C THR A 6 -9.63 3.52 8.95
N VAL A 7 -8.96 3.71 7.82
CA VAL A 7 -9.34 3.08 6.55
C VAL A 7 -8.21 2.16 6.10
N ILE A 8 -8.55 0.90 5.86
CA ILE A 8 -7.66 -0.11 5.29
C ILE A 8 -7.99 -0.27 3.82
N PHE A 9 -7.03 0.02 2.94
CA PHE A 9 -7.17 -0.16 1.51
C PHE A 9 -6.54 -1.48 1.09
N ILE A 10 -7.34 -2.32 0.44
CA ILE A 10 -6.89 -3.57 -0.18
C ILE A 10 -7.00 -3.48 -1.70
N ARG A 11 -6.19 -4.26 -2.40
CA ARG A 11 -6.30 -4.35 -3.85
C ARG A 11 -7.63 -5.01 -4.25
N LYS A 12 -8.07 -4.78 -5.48
CA LYS A 12 -9.21 -5.50 -6.06
C LYS A 12 -8.90 -7.00 -6.12
N LYS A 13 -9.83 -7.83 -5.63
CA LYS A 13 -9.73 -9.30 -5.64
C LYS A 13 -9.36 -9.83 -7.02
N ARG A 14 -8.46 -10.80 -7.04
CA ARG A 14 -8.09 -11.57 -8.23
C ARG A 14 -8.43 -13.05 -7.98
N PRO A 15 -8.89 -13.78 -9.00
CA PRO A 15 -9.24 -15.21 -8.83
C PRO A 15 -8.10 -16.07 -8.27
N GLU A 16 -6.86 -15.68 -8.53
CA GLU A 16 -5.66 -16.49 -8.29
C GLU A 16 -4.86 -16.11 -7.03
N ALA A 17 -5.28 -15.06 -6.27
CA ALA A 17 -4.47 -14.58 -5.14
C ALA A 17 -5.32 -13.82 -4.12
N ASN A 18 -5.90 -14.54 -3.16
CA ASN A 18 -6.84 -13.98 -2.17
C ASN A 18 -6.32 -13.98 -0.72
N SER A 19 -5.11 -14.48 -0.46
CA SER A 19 -4.63 -14.71 0.92
C SER A 19 -4.62 -13.45 1.79
N ILE A 20 -4.22 -12.31 1.24
CA ILE A 20 -4.15 -11.04 1.98
C ILE A 20 -5.56 -10.51 2.26
N GLU A 21 -6.42 -10.56 1.25
CA GLU A 21 -7.80 -10.12 1.33
C GLU A 21 -8.60 -10.93 2.36
N GLU A 22 -8.39 -12.24 2.41
CA GLU A 22 -9.03 -13.13 3.38
C GLU A 22 -8.58 -12.84 4.81
N ILE A 23 -7.27 -12.61 5.02
CA ILE A 23 -6.73 -12.23 6.33
C ILE A 23 -7.38 -10.92 6.80
N PHE A 24 -7.44 -9.89 5.97
CA PHE A 24 -8.03 -8.61 6.37
C PHE A 24 -9.55 -8.67 6.53
N ASN A 25 -10.26 -9.44 5.71
CA ASN A 25 -11.70 -9.70 5.90
C ASN A 25 -12.00 -10.44 7.21
N SER A 26 -11.12 -11.33 7.61
CA SER A 26 -11.26 -12.01 8.90
C SER A 26 -10.91 -11.08 10.06
N LEU A 27 -9.86 -10.27 9.91
CA LEU A 27 -9.35 -9.37 10.93
C LEU A 27 -10.34 -8.22 11.23
N ILE A 28 -11.04 -7.70 10.22
CA ILE A 28 -11.98 -6.58 10.38
C ILE A 28 -13.07 -6.86 11.41
N LYS A 29 -13.46 -8.12 11.58
CA LYS A 29 -14.46 -8.55 12.56
C LYS A 29 -14.03 -8.33 14.01
N TYR A 30 -12.70 -8.24 14.23
CA TYR A 30 -12.10 -8.03 15.56
C TYR A 30 -11.62 -6.59 15.76
N LEU A 31 -11.58 -5.80 14.69
CA LEU A 31 -11.24 -4.39 14.73
C LEU A 31 -12.54 -3.60 14.92
N GLY A 32 -12.65 -2.81 15.95
CA GLY A 32 -13.90 -2.08 16.28
C GLY A 32 -14.46 -1.23 15.13
N ASP A 33 -15.64 -0.64 15.36
CA ASP A 33 -16.44 0.10 14.37
C ASP A 33 -15.75 1.31 13.73
N ASP A 34 -14.60 1.71 14.26
CA ASP A 34 -13.81 2.84 13.75
C ASP A 34 -12.89 2.46 12.58
N VAL A 35 -12.88 1.16 12.17
CA VAL A 35 -12.05 0.63 11.10
C VAL A 35 -12.91 0.21 9.91
N GLU A 36 -12.63 0.79 8.76
CA GLU A 36 -13.30 0.48 7.49
C GLU A 36 -12.33 -0.20 6.53
N LEU A 37 -12.76 -1.30 5.92
CA LEU A 37 -12.01 -2.01 4.89
C LEU A 37 -12.57 -1.66 3.52
N LEU A 38 -11.74 -1.11 2.64
CA LEU A 38 -12.13 -0.69 1.29
C LEU A 38 -11.32 -1.40 0.21
N GLU A 39 -12.03 -2.04 -0.69
CA GLU A 39 -11.46 -2.63 -1.89
C GLU A 39 -11.33 -1.57 -2.99
N LEU A 40 -10.19 -1.52 -3.67
CA LEU A 40 -9.95 -0.60 -4.77
C LEU A 40 -10.81 -0.95 -6.01
N PRO A 41 -11.32 0.05 -6.73
CA PRO A 41 -12.24 -0.18 -7.85
C PRO A 41 -11.59 -0.85 -9.07
N CYS A 42 -10.27 -0.66 -9.26
CA CYS A 42 -9.59 -1.14 -10.45
C CYS A 42 -8.45 -2.12 -10.10
N SER A 43 -8.38 -3.22 -10.87
CA SER A 43 -7.23 -4.12 -10.89
C SER A 43 -6.22 -3.70 -11.96
N GLY A 44 -4.98 -4.20 -11.84
CA GLY A 44 -3.94 -3.97 -12.84
C GLY A 44 -3.15 -2.66 -12.65
N ALA A 45 -2.25 -2.41 -13.59
CA ALA A 45 -1.25 -1.34 -13.55
C ALA A 45 -1.35 -0.37 -14.76
N SER A 46 -2.52 -0.29 -15.40
CA SER A 46 -2.75 0.71 -16.44
C SER A 46 -2.82 2.12 -15.83
N ILE A 47 -2.41 3.13 -16.57
CA ILE A 47 -2.41 4.52 -16.10
C ILE A 47 -3.80 4.94 -15.62
N SER A 48 -4.84 4.58 -16.37
CA SER A 48 -6.23 4.89 -16.02
C SER A 48 -6.65 4.21 -14.69
N ALA A 49 -6.26 2.94 -14.48
CA ALA A 49 -6.54 2.22 -13.22
C ALA A 49 -5.81 2.86 -12.04
N ILE A 50 -4.55 3.25 -12.21
CA ILE A 50 -3.75 3.93 -11.19
C ILE A 50 -4.40 5.24 -10.79
N VAL A 51 -4.76 6.09 -11.77
CA VAL A 51 -5.41 7.39 -11.51
C VAL A 51 -6.75 7.23 -10.80
N LYS A 52 -7.59 6.28 -11.27
CA LYS A 52 -8.88 5.98 -10.63
C LYS A 52 -8.71 5.52 -9.19
N ASN A 53 -7.76 4.63 -8.92
CA ASN A 53 -7.48 4.13 -7.58
C ASN A 53 -6.94 5.23 -6.65
N ILE A 54 -6.06 6.11 -7.14
CA ILE A 54 -5.55 7.26 -6.37
C ILE A 54 -6.71 8.22 -6.03
N HIS A 55 -7.56 8.52 -7.00
CA HIS A 55 -8.73 9.38 -6.78
C HIS A 55 -9.70 8.76 -5.77
N PHE A 56 -9.99 7.46 -5.89
CA PHE A 56 -10.81 6.71 -4.95
C PHE A 56 -10.23 6.78 -3.53
N ALA A 57 -8.93 6.48 -3.38
CA ALA A 57 -8.26 6.53 -2.08
C ALA A 57 -8.28 7.94 -1.47
N ARG A 58 -8.11 8.99 -2.29
CA ARG A 58 -8.22 10.39 -1.84
C ARG A 58 -9.61 10.73 -1.34
N LYS A 59 -10.66 10.27 -2.03
CA LYS A 59 -12.07 10.52 -1.65
C LYS A 59 -12.46 9.82 -0.36
N HIS A 60 -11.94 8.62 -0.14
CA HIS A 60 -12.34 7.75 0.98
C HIS A 60 -11.30 7.70 2.13
N ARG A 61 -10.29 8.56 2.12
CA ARG A 61 -9.26 8.58 3.17
C ARG A 61 -9.85 8.88 4.54
N GLY A 62 -9.32 8.18 5.56
CA GLY A 62 -9.62 8.43 6.97
C GLY A 62 -8.59 9.31 7.67
N ASP A 63 -8.68 9.39 8.99
CA ASP A 63 -7.68 10.02 9.84
C ASP A 63 -6.35 9.22 9.85
N ILE A 64 -6.46 7.90 9.72
CA ILE A 64 -5.35 6.95 9.53
C ILE A 64 -5.68 6.11 8.30
N ASN A 65 -4.70 5.91 7.43
CA ASN A 65 -4.86 5.10 6.22
C ASN A 65 -3.84 3.97 6.24
N HIS A 66 -4.29 2.75 6.07
CA HIS A 66 -3.44 1.59 5.97
C HIS A 66 -3.52 1.00 4.57
N ILE A 67 -2.41 0.98 3.87
CA ILE A 67 -2.30 0.41 2.53
C ILE A 67 -1.64 -0.95 2.64
N THR A 68 -2.31 -1.98 2.16
CA THR A 68 -1.82 -3.35 2.12
C THR A 68 -1.92 -3.93 0.71
N GLY A 69 -1.09 -4.91 0.40
CA GLY A 69 -0.96 -5.46 -0.95
C GLY A 69 -0.06 -4.60 -1.85
N GLU A 70 -0.11 -4.88 -3.15
CA GLU A 70 0.80 -4.28 -4.15
C GLU A 70 0.27 -2.96 -4.75
N VAL A 71 -0.40 -2.14 -3.96
CA VAL A 71 -1.06 -0.90 -4.43
C VAL A 71 -0.51 0.36 -3.76
N HIS A 72 0.77 0.34 -3.40
CA HIS A 72 1.41 1.40 -2.61
C HIS A 72 1.28 2.80 -3.23
N TYR A 73 1.16 2.90 -4.56
CA TYR A 73 0.98 4.15 -5.29
C TYR A 73 -0.22 4.97 -4.83
N ILE A 74 -1.25 4.35 -4.22
CA ILE A 74 -2.40 5.10 -3.69
C ILE A 74 -2.05 6.00 -2.50
N ALA A 75 -0.85 5.86 -1.91
CA ALA A 75 -0.35 6.81 -0.92
C ALA A 75 -0.29 8.26 -1.45
N LEU A 76 -0.18 8.44 -2.77
CA LEU A 76 -0.32 9.73 -3.44
C LEU A 76 -1.70 10.38 -3.20
N GLY A 77 -2.74 9.56 -2.98
CA GLY A 77 -4.10 10.01 -2.66
C GLY A 77 -4.36 10.15 -1.15
N THR A 78 -3.83 9.25 -0.33
CA THR A 78 -4.08 9.21 1.12
C THR A 78 -3.18 10.15 1.92
N GLY A 79 -1.99 10.50 1.40
CA GLY A 79 -1.07 11.47 1.99
C GLY A 79 -0.27 10.95 3.19
N CYS A 80 0.24 11.88 4.01
CA CYS A 80 1.22 11.57 5.07
C CYS A 80 0.66 10.77 6.27
N ARG A 81 -0.65 10.66 6.44
CA ARG A 81 -1.27 9.86 7.51
C ARG A 81 -1.46 8.41 7.08
N THR A 82 -0.45 7.85 6.41
CA THR A 82 -0.49 6.53 5.79
C THR A 82 0.53 5.59 6.40
N LEU A 83 0.09 4.38 6.70
CA LEU A 83 0.90 3.20 6.98
C LEU A 83 0.90 2.31 5.74
N ILE A 84 2.06 1.83 5.31
CA ILE A 84 2.18 0.88 4.20
C ILE A 84 2.74 -0.44 4.75
N THR A 85 2.06 -1.55 4.47
CA THR A 85 2.61 -2.89 4.70
C THR A 85 3.03 -3.50 3.38
N ILE A 86 4.32 -3.84 3.28
CA ILE A 86 4.92 -4.45 2.09
C ILE A 86 5.00 -5.96 2.31
N HIS A 87 4.27 -6.70 1.49
CA HIS A 87 4.23 -8.16 1.52
C HIS A 87 5.24 -8.79 0.59
N ASP A 88 5.52 -8.15 -0.55
CA ASP A 88 6.48 -8.65 -1.54
C ASP A 88 7.14 -7.51 -2.32
N VAL A 89 8.43 -7.66 -2.59
CA VAL A 89 9.21 -6.74 -3.44
C VAL A 89 9.57 -7.34 -4.81
N GLN A 90 9.19 -8.60 -5.07
CA GLN A 90 9.55 -9.30 -6.31
C GLN A 90 8.90 -8.68 -7.55
N SER A 91 7.78 -7.99 -7.38
CA SER A 91 7.12 -7.26 -8.47
C SER A 91 8.00 -6.18 -9.12
N ILE A 92 9.03 -5.68 -8.41
CA ILE A 92 10.00 -4.71 -8.95
C ILE A 92 10.93 -5.35 -9.98
N ILE A 93 11.17 -6.67 -9.84
CA ILE A 93 12.25 -7.36 -10.59
C ILE A 93 11.78 -7.74 -12.00
N ARG A 94 10.47 -7.79 -12.25
CA ARG A 94 9.89 -8.21 -13.54
C ARG A 94 9.69 -7.04 -14.50
N GLY A 95 10.18 -7.17 -15.73
CA GLY A 95 9.97 -6.22 -16.83
C GLY A 95 11.25 -5.60 -17.39
N GLY A 96 11.15 -4.81 -18.46
CA GLY A 96 12.25 -4.07 -19.06
C GLY A 96 12.80 -2.96 -18.17
N ARG A 97 14.00 -2.43 -18.47
CA ARG A 97 14.70 -1.42 -17.63
C ARG A 97 13.84 -0.19 -17.31
N ILE A 98 13.17 0.38 -18.31
CA ILE A 98 12.32 1.58 -18.15
C ILE A 98 11.10 1.27 -17.27
N ALA A 99 10.40 0.15 -17.54
CA ALA A 99 9.25 -0.26 -16.76
C ALA A 99 9.64 -0.55 -15.28
N LYS A 100 10.79 -1.14 -15.03
CA LYS A 100 11.33 -1.35 -13.67
C LYS A 100 11.55 -0.02 -12.96
N THR A 101 12.13 0.96 -13.64
CA THR A 101 12.39 2.29 -13.05
C THR A 101 11.09 3.00 -12.69
N ILE A 102 10.12 3.02 -13.60
CA ILE A 102 8.80 3.63 -13.35
C ILE A 102 8.09 2.95 -12.18
N LYS A 103 8.06 1.60 -12.18
CA LYS A 103 7.47 0.83 -11.06
C LYS A 103 8.18 1.13 -9.75
N LYS A 104 9.51 1.13 -9.73
CA LYS A 104 10.30 1.45 -8.53
C LYS A 104 9.93 2.82 -7.95
N TRP A 105 9.80 3.84 -8.79
CA TRP A 105 9.43 5.17 -8.35
C TRP A 105 7.99 5.27 -7.89
N LEU A 106 7.04 4.78 -8.70
CA LEU A 106 5.61 4.97 -8.44
C LEU A 106 5.09 4.04 -7.33
N TRP A 107 5.59 2.78 -7.25
CA TRP A 107 5.14 1.82 -6.24
C TRP A 107 5.91 1.86 -4.93
N PHE A 108 7.15 2.35 -4.95
CA PHE A 108 8.01 2.32 -3.75
C PHE A 108 8.54 3.69 -3.39
N ASN A 109 9.40 4.32 -4.18
CA ASN A 109 10.09 5.53 -3.76
C ASN A 109 9.12 6.65 -3.34
N LEU A 110 8.17 7.03 -4.19
CA LEU A 110 7.20 8.09 -3.88
C LEU A 110 6.27 7.71 -2.72
N PRO A 111 5.61 6.54 -2.71
CA PRO A 111 4.77 6.13 -1.59
C PRO A 111 5.51 6.07 -0.26
N LEU A 112 6.73 5.54 -0.26
CA LEU A 112 7.53 5.43 0.96
C LEU A 112 8.03 6.79 1.47
N LEU A 113 8.22 7.78 0.60
CA LEU A 113 8.51 9.15 1.02
C LEU A 113 7.30 9.81 1.70
N ILE A 114 6.08 9.55 1.21
CA ILE A 114 4.85 10.15 1.70
C ILE A 114 4.37 9.46 2.98
N ALA A 115 4.40 8.14 3.03
CA ALA A 115 3.91 7.36 4.16
C ALA A 115 4.59 7.72 5.47
N ARG A 116 3.81 7.74 6.56
CA ARG A 116 4.33 8.02 7.91
C ARG A 116 5.14 6.85 8.46
N LYS A 117 4.66 5.62 8.23
CA LYS A 117 5.31 4.38 8.67
C LYS A 117 5.27 3.34 7.55
N VAL A 118 6.27 2.47 7.56
CA VAL A 118 6.36 1.34 6.64
C VAL A 118 6.61 0.10 7.46
N SER A 119 5.81 -0.93 7.23
CA SER A 119 5.97 -2.26 7.81
C SER A 119 6.37 -3.26 6.73
N VAL A 120 7.23 -4.20 7.06
CA VAL A 120 7.63 -5.32 6.20
C VAL A 120 7.46 -6.62 6.96
N ILE A 121 7.02 -7.68 6.29
CA ILE A 121 6.69 -8.95 6.95
C ILE A 121 7.89 -9.87 7.19
N SER A 122 9.07 -9.56 6.66
CA SER A 122 10.28 -10.36 6.92
C SER A 122 11.57 -9.55 6.86
N HIS A 123 12.60 -10.02 7.57
CA HIS A 123 13.94 -9.45 7.51
C HIS A 123 14.56 -9.49 6.12
N LEU A 124 14.32 -10.54 5.35
CA LEU A 124 14.79 -10.66 3.97
C LEU A 124 14.20 -9.57 3.08
N GLN A 125 12.92 -9.26 3.25
CA GLN A 125 12.26 -8.18 2.52
C GLN A 125 12.77 -6.80 2.95
N LYS A 126 13.07 -6.62 4.23
CA LYS A 126 13.69 -5.40 4.75
C LYS A 126 15.04 -5.13 4.06
N THR A 127 15.89 -6.15 3.94
CA THR A 127 17.18 -6.05 3.26
C THR A 127 17.00 -5.74 1.77
N ASN A 128 16.13 -6.47 1.08
CA ASN A 128 15.83 -6.27 -0.34
C ASN A 128 15.25 -4.87 -0.60
N LEU A 129 14.37 -4.39 0.26
CA LEU A 129 13.79 -3.05 0.16
C LEU A 129 14.86 -1.97 0.35
N SER A 130 15.76 -2.12 1.30
CA SER A 130 16.85 -1.17 1.56
C SER A 130 17.83 -1.09 0.40
N CYS A 131 18.10 -2.20 -0.29
CA CYS A 131 18.92 -2.24 -1.49
C CYS A 131 18.23 -1.63 -2.72
N CYS A 132 16.91 -1.76 -2.81
CA CYS A 132 16.16 -1.39 -4.01
C CYS A 132 15.59 0.04 -3.97
N VAL A 133 15.40 0.61 -2.78
CA VAL A 133 14.69 1.87 -2.56
C VAL A 133 15.55 2.84 -1.78
N LEU A 134 15.54 4.11 -2.16
CA LEU A 134 16.17 5.20 -1.43
C LEU A 134 15.38 5.46 -0.12
N LEU A 135 15.62 4.67 0.89
CA LEU A 135 15.03 4.88 2.22
C LEU A 135 15.75 6.07 2.89
N ARG A 136 15.03 7.15 3.08
CA ARG A 136 15.51 8.25 3.88
C ARG A 136 15.66 7.76 5.34
N LYS A 137 16.85 7.91 5.95
CA LYS A 137 17.24 7.46 7.30
C LYS A 137 16.31 7.82 8.48
N ARG A 138 15.18 8.49 8.24
CA ARG A 138 14.26 8.99 9.28
C ARG A 138 13.02 8.16 9.56
N LYS A 139 12.80 7.05 8.84
CA LYS A 139 11.61 6.21 9.08
C LYS A 139 12.02 4.91 9.74
N SER A 140 11.55 4.67 10.96
CA SER A 140 11.69 3.38 11.60
C SER A 140 10.92 2.35 10.77
N LEU A 141 11.62 1.37 10.23
CA LEU A 141 11.04 0.14 9.73
C LEU A 141 10.68 -0.72 10.95
N LEU A 142 9.42 -0.94 11.15
CA LEU A 142 8.90 -1.88 12.16
C LEU A 142 8.85 -3.28 11.55
#